data_faa51f5ee82ca1514be07b2f2b2074fe
#
_entry.id   faa51f5ee82ca1514be07b2f2b2074fe
#
_cell.length_a   1.000
_cell.length_b   1.000
_cell.length_c   1.000
_cell.angle_alpha   90.00
_cell.angle_beta   90.00
_cell.angle_gamma   90.00
#
_symmetry.space_group_name_H-M   'P 1'
#
loop_
_entity.id
_entity.type
_entity.pdbx_description
1 polymer ?
#
loop_
_entity_poly.entity_id
_entity_poly.type
_entity_poly.pdbx_seq_one_letter_code
_entity_poly.pdbx_strand_id
1 'polypeptide(L)'
;IQLHPLVCTAFNADFDGDQMAIHVPLSEEAQAEARLLLLAAEHILNPKDGKPVVTPSQDMVLGNYYLTMEDEGREGEGMIFKDIDEAVMAYHNGYVHLHSRVGIAVDSMPDKPWKENQLHKILVTTVGKILFNSIIPSEIPYLQETTNENLTDSTPDKYFLEPGQD
;
A
#
# COMPACT_ATOMS: atom_id res chain seq x y z
N ILE A 1 -20.46 7.65 17.40
CA ILE A 1 -20.47 6.93 16.11
C ILE A 1 -19.05 6.93 15.56
N GLN A 2 -18.60 5.80 15.06
CA GLN A 2 -17.34 5.70 14.32
C GLN A 2 -17.64 5.71 12.82
N LEU A 3 -16.96 6.56 12.08
CA LEU A 3 -17.11 6.68 10.64
C LEU A 3 -15.75 6.43 9.97
N HIS A 4 -15.74 5.60 8.94
CA HIS A 4 -14.50 5.34 8.20
C HIS A 4 -14.05 6.59 7.45
N PRO A 5 -12.77 6.99 7.51
CA PRO A 5 -12.28 8.23 6.88
C PRO A 5 -12.60 8.38 5.40
N LEU A 6 -12.59 7.29 4.62
CA LEU A 6 -12.86 7.33 3.18
C LEU A 6 -14.31 7.69 2.82
N VAL A 7 -15.27 7.53 3.72
CA VAL A 7 -16.67 7.90 3.48
C VAL A 7 -17.02 9.30 4.03
N CYS A 8 -16.12 9.96 4.74
CA CYS A 8 -16.34 11.30 5.28
C CYS A 8 -16.68 12.32 4.18
N THR A 9 -16.01 12.23 3.03
CA THR A 9 -16.27 13.13 1.89
C THR A 9 -17.69 12.97 1.36
N ALA A 10 -18.20 11.75 1.25
CA ALA A 10 -19.56 11.48 0.77
C ALA A 10 -20.63 11.99 1.75
N PHE A 11 -20.39 11.88 3.04
CA PHE A 11 -21.27 12.43 4.09
C PHE A 11 -21.05 13.92 4.37
N ASN A 12 -20.00 14.53 3.80
CA ASN A 12 -19.50 15.84 4.16
C ASN A 12 -19.36 15.99 5.68
N ALA A 13 -18.81 14.96 6.33
CA ALA A 13 -18.66 14.86 7.77
C ALA A 13 -17.22 15.12 8.20
N ASP A 14 -17.06 15.81 9.31
CA ASP A 14 -15.81 15.93 10.06
C ASP A 14 -16.00 15.49 11.52
N PHE A 15 -14.97 15.59 12.34
CA PHE A 15 -15.00 15.09 13.72
C PHE A 15 -14.93 16.25 14.73
N ASP A 16 -15.43 17.44 14.37
CA ASP A 16 -15.45 18.63 15.21
C ASP A 16 -16.75 18.83 15.99
N GLY A 17 -17.70 17.88 15.90
CA GLY A 17 -18.96 17.92 16.61
C GLY A 17 -20.19 17.66 15.73
N ASP A 18 -19.99 17.19 14.51
CA ASP A 18 -21.09 16.82 13.61
C ASP A 18 -21.99 15.76 14.21
N GLN A 19 -23.30 15.90 13.96
CA GLN A 19 -24.31 14.95 14.38
C GLN A 19 -24.80 14.12 13.21
N MET A 20 -24.99 12.83 13.46
CA MET A 20 -25.55 11.87 12.49
C MET A 20 -26.68 11.07 13.12
N ALA A 21 -27.69 10.75 12.31
CA ALA A 21 -28.77 9.90 12.71
C ALA A 21 -28.49 8.43 12.35
N ILE A 22 -28.98 7.50 13.18
CA ILE A 22 -28.95 6.07 12.92
C ILE A 22 -30.39 5.64 12.64
N HIS A 23 -30.58 4.98 11.49
CA HIS A 23 -31.87 4.41 11.09
C HIS A 23 -31.76 2.90 10.97
N VAL A 24 -32.77 2.19 11.51
CA VAL A 24 -32.87 0.73 11.42
C VAL A 24 -34.03 0.39 10.48
N PRO A 25 -33.78 -0.17 9.28
CA PRO A 25 -34.84 -0.57 8.37
C PRO A 25 -35.62 -1.76 8.94
N LEU A 26 -36.96 -1.68 8.95
CA LEU A 26 -37.82 -2.68 9.55
C LEU A 26 -38.43 -3.64 8.52
N SER A 27 -38.69 -3.20 7.29
CA SER A 27 -39.25 -4.06 6.24
C SER A 27 -38.18 -4.77 5.46
N GLU A 28 -38.51 -5.92 4.86
CA GLU A 28 -37.56 -6.69 4.03
C GLU A 28 -37.12 -5.89 2.80
N GLU A 29 -38.02 -5.12 2.18
CA GLU A 29 -37.73 -4.24 1.04
C GLU A 29 -36.74 -3.15 1.44
N ALA A 30 -36.94 -2.49 2.57
CA ALA A 30 -36.03 -1.46 3.08
C ALA A 30 -34.65 -2.02 3.43
N GLN A 31 -34.59 -3.25 3.97
CA GLN A 31 -33.32 -3.93 4.24
C GLN A 31 -32.59 -4.30 2.93
N ALA A 32 -33.32 -4.79 1.93
CA ALA A 32 -32.76 -5.07 0.62
C ALA A 32 -32.22 -3.79 -0.06
N GLU A 33 -32.98 -2.70 -0.02
CA GLU A 33 -32.53 -1.41 -0.52
C GLU A 33 -31.29 -0.90 0.19
N ALA A 34 -31.25 -0.99 1.52
CA ALA A 34 -30.07 -0.60 2.31
C ALA A 34 -28.81 -1.39 1.93
N ARG A 35 -28.94 -2.70 1.67
CA ARG A 35 -27.79 -3.55 1.28
C ARG A 35 -27.35 -3.35 -0.16
N LEU A 36 -28.30 -3.23 -1.11
CA LEU A 36 -28.00 -3.21 -2.53
C LEU A 36 -27.73 -1.80 -3.06
N LEU A 37 -28.35 -0.77 -2.45
CA LEU A 37 -28.29 0.61 -2.97
C LEU A 37 -27.63 1.62 -2.04
N LEU A 38 -27.46 1.32 -0.75
CA LEU A 38 -26.93 2.29 0.23
C LEU A 38 -25.60 1.91 0.85
N LEU A 39 -25.23 0.63 0.79
CA LEU A 39 -23.98 0.17 1.42
C LEU A 39 -22.77 0.78 0.72
N ALA A 40 -21.96 1.55 1.44
CA ALA A 40 -20.80 2.29 0.90
C ALA A 40 -19.77 1.38 0.20
N ALA A 41 -19.63 0.12 0.65
CA ALA A 41 -18.72 -0.84 0.03
C ALA A 41 -19.11 -1.23 -1.40
N GLU A 42 -20.39 -1.12 -1.76
CA GLU A 42 -20.91 -1.44 -3.09
C GLU A 42 -20.84 -0.23 -4.04
N HIS A 43 -20.56 0.98 -3.52
CA HIS A 43 -20.60 2.24 -4.27
C HIS A 43 -19.23 2.93 -4.29
N ILE A 44 -18.26 2.29 -4.91
CA ILE A 44 -16.91 2.84 -5.08
C ILE A 44 -16.91 3.97 -6.12
N LEU A 45 -17.81 3.90 -7.10
CA LEU A 45 -17.93 4.88 -8.18
C LEU A 45 -19.13 5.82 -7.96
N ASN A 46 -18.92 7.11 -8.23
CA ASN A 46 -19.97 8.11 -8.16
C ASN A 46 -20.96 7.91 -9.31
N PRO A 47 -22.27 7.76 -9.05
CA PRO A 47 -23.27 7.60 -10.10
C PRO A 47 -23.42 8.84 -11.02
N LYS A 48 -22.97 10.01 -10.57
CA LYS A 48 -23.07 11.25 -11.35
C LYS A 48 -22.12 11.29 -12.54
N ASP A 49 -20.86 10.85 -12.36
CA ASP A 49 -19.77 11.03 -13.32
C ASP A 49 -18.89 9.80 -13.50
N GLY A 50 -19.18 8.70 -12.79
CA GLY A 50 -18.41 7.46 -12.83
C GLY A 50 -17.01 7.55 -12.23
N LYS A 51 -16.68 8.66 -11.57
CA LYS A 51 -15.37 8.81 -10.90
C LYS A 51 -15.37 8.11 -9.56
N PRO A 52 -14.18 7.64 -9.08
CA PRO A 52 -14.07 7.08 -7.76
C PRO A 52 -14.51 8.09 -6.68
N VAL A 53 -15.41 7.67 -5.80
CA VAL A 53 -15.82 8.45 -4.61
C VAL A 53 -14.81 8.22 -3.48
N VAL A 54 -14.33 6.98 -3.36
CA VAL A 54 -13.40 6.55 -2.33
C VAL A 54 -11.97 6.78 -2.83
N THR A 55 -11.39 7.92 -2.50
CA THR A 55 -10.02 8.29 -2.89
C THR A 55 -9.17 8.57 -1.65
N PRO A 56 -7.85 8.31 -1.68
CA PRO A 56 -6.98 8.64 -0.58
C PRO A 56 -7.06 10.14 -0.23
N SER A 57 -7.15 10.44 1.07
CA SER A 57 -7.06 11.81 1.58
C SER A 57 -5.61 12.31 1.56
N GLN A 58 -5.41 13.62 1.81
CA GLN A 58 -4.08 14.22 1.89
C GLN A 58 -3.19 13.53 2.95
N ASP A 59 -3.74 13.21 4.12
CA ASP A 59 -3.01 12.54 5.19
C ASP A 59 -2.61 11.11 4.80
N MET A 60 -3.44 10.39 4.05
CA MET A 60 -3.11 9.06 3.53
C MET A 60 -1.98 9.13 2.50
N VAL A 61 -2.01 10.14 1.62
CA VAL A 61 -0.93 10.37 0.64
C VAL A 61 0.38 10.71 1.36
N LEU A 62 0.33 11.58 2.37
CA LEU A 62 1.49 11.92 3.19
C LEU A 62 2.03 10.71 3.94
N GLY A 63 1.15 9.87 4.50
CA GLY A 63 1.52 8.63 5.18
C GLY A 63 2.21 7.64 4.24
N ASN A 64 1.70 7.45 3.02
CA ASN A 64 2.33 6.61 2.01
C ASN A 64 3.68 7.16 1.55
N TYR A 65 3.79 8.46 1.37
CA TYR A 65 5.05 9.12 1.06
C TYR A 65 6.09 8.84 2.16
N TYR A 66 5.73 9.07 3.42
CA TYR A 66 6.61 8.79 4.55
C TYR A 66 7.00 7.30 4.62
N LEU A 67 6.05 6.39 4.44
CA LEU A 67 6.29 4.95 4.46
C LEU A 67 7.33 4.52 3.40
N THR A 68 7.30 5.13 2.22
CA THR A 68 8.13 4.73 1.07
C THR A 68 9.40 5.55 0.91
N MET A 69 9.70 6.47 1.83
CA MET A 69 10.95 7.25 1.83
C MET A 69 12.18 6.35 1.99
N GLU A 70 13.30 6.83 1.45
CA GLU A 70 14.63 6.29 1.71
C GLU A 70 15.43 7.32 2.52
N ASP A 71 16.16 6.85 3.53
CA ASP A 71 17.01 7.70 4.37
C ASP A 71 18.35 6.99 4.59
N GLU A 72 19.42 7.60 4.09
CA GLU A 72 20.76 7.05 4.15
C GLU A 72 21.35 7.16 5.56
N GLY A 73 22.19 6.20 5.95
CA GLY A 73 22.87 6.20 7.25
C GLY A 73 21.99 5.79 8.43
N ARG A 74 20.83 5.21 8.18
CA ARG A 74 19.96 4.68 9.25
C ARG A 74 20.42 3.28 9.69
N GLU A 75 19.96 2.90 10.87
CA GLU A 75 20.27 1.60 11.47
C GLU A 75 19.83 0.43 10.56
N GLY A 76 20.72 -0.56 10.40
CA GLY A 76 20.46 -1.73 9.57
C GLY A 76 20.64 -1.52 8.06
N GLU A 77 21.21 -0.40 7.62
CA GLU A 77 21.51 -0.19 6.21
C GLU A 77 22.49 -1.24 5.68
N GLY A 78 22.21 -1.77 4.48
CA GLY A 78 23.03 -2.78 3.82
C GLY A 78 22.75 -4.23 4.29
N MET A 79 21.83 -4.46 5.20
CA MET A 79 21.44 -5.82 5.59
C MET A 79 20.69 -6.51 4.44
N ILE A 80 20.99 -7.81 4.26
CA ILE A 80 20.36 -8.65 3.25
C ILE A 80 19.49 -9.69 3.95
N PHE A 81 18.24 -9.81 3.51
CA PHE A 81 17.26 -10.73 4.06
C PHE A 81 16.87 -11.79 3.03
N LYS A 82 16.62 -12.99 3.53
CA LYS A 82 16.19 -14.11 2.73
C LYS A 82 14.76 -13.90 2.17
N ASP A 83 13.87 -13.41 3.04
CA ASP A 83 12.46 -13.23 2.71
C ASP A 83 11.85 -11.99 3.40
N ILE A 84 10.60 -11.68 3.03
CA ILE A 84 9.85 -10.55 3.56
C ILE A 84 9.65 -10.66 5.08
N ASP A 85 9.34 -11.85 5.58
CA ASP A 85 9.03 -12.07 6.99
C ASP A 85 10.25 -11.80 7.86
N GLU A 86 11.45 -12.21 7.41
CA GLU A 86 12.70 -11.92 8.08
C GLU A 86 12.98 -10.41 8.16
N ALA A 87 12.78 -9.68 7.06
CA ALA A 87 12.95 -8.23 7.02
C ALA A 87 11.98 -7.50 7.96
N VAL A 88 10.71 -7.91 7.98
CA VAL A 88 9.69 -7.35 8.86
C VAL A 88 9.98 -7.68 10.33
N MET A 89 10.44 -8.91 10.61
CA MET A 89 10.83 -9.31 11.97
C MET A 89 12.04 -8.49 12.45
N ALA A 90 13.03 -8.26 11.61
CA ALA A 90 14.19 -7.42 11.93
C ALA A 90 13.77 -5.99 12.27
N TYR A 91 12.82 -5.44 11.51
CA TYR A 91 12.23 -4.13 11.77
C TYR A 91 11.50 -4.09 13.13
N HIS A 92 10.65 -5.07 13.43
CA HIS A 92 9.92 -5.13 14.70
C HIS A 92 10.86 -5.28 15.93
N ASN A 93 12.01 -5.90 15.73
CA ASN A 93 13.01 -6.04 16.78
C ASN A 93 13.99 -4.84 16.86
N GLY A 94 13.84 -3.85 16.01
CA GLY A 94 14.65 -2.63 16.01
C GLY A 94 16.07 -2.79 15.44
N TYR A 95 16.33 -3.85 14.67
CA TYR A 95 17.62 -4.03 13.98
C TYR A 95 17.73 -3.25 12.70
N VAL A 96 16.59 -2.87 12.10
CA VAL A 96 16.52 -2.14 10.85
C VAL A 96 15.51 -1.02 10.98
N HIS A 97 15.85 0.16 10.47
CA HIS A 97 14.91 1.29 10.40
C HIS A 97 13.99 1.14 9.18
N LEU A 98 12.78 1.68 9.27
CA LEU A 98 11.76 1.61 8.21
C LEU A 98 12.27 2.09 6.84
N HIS A 99 13.13 3.10 6.84
CA HIS A 99 13.64 3.79 5.66
C HIS A 99 15.06 3.37 5.24
N SER A 100 15.68 2.44 5.97
CA SER A 100 17.03 1.93 5.64
C SER A 100 16.99 1.12 4.36
N ARG A 101 18.02 1.28 3.52
CA ARG A 101 18.21 0.45 2.34
C ARG A 101 18.62 -0.96 2.76
N VAL A 102 17.87 -1.94 2.33
CA VAL A 102 18.07 -3.36 2.60
C VAL A 102 17.99 -4.16 1.32
N GLY A 103 18.65 -5.30 1.28
CA GLY A 103 18.54 -6.27 0.19
C GLY A 103 17.53 -7.37 0.51
N ILE A 104 16.72 -7.77 -0.47
CA ILE A 104 15.82 -8.91 -0.36
C ILE A 104 15.92 -9.78 -1.60
N ALA A 105 15.94 -11.11 -1.42
CA ALA A 105 15.95 -12.04 -2.54
C ALA A 105 14.65 -11.93 -3.36
N VAL A 106 14.76 -11.70 -4.66
CA VAL A 106 13.59 -11.60 -5.57
C VAL A 106 12.78 -12.89 -5.56
N ASP A 107 13.43 -14.03 -5.44
CA ASP A 107 12.80 -15.35 -5.40
C ASP A 107 11.87 -15.54 -4.19
N SER A 108 11.98 -14.70 -3.16
CA SER A 108 11.06 -14.70 -2.01
C SER A 108 9.70 -14.07 -2.31
N MET A 109 9.56 -13.42 -3.47
CA MET A 109 8.34 -12.74 -3.90
C MET A 109 7.83 -13.32 -5.23
N PRO A 110 7.47 -14.62 -5.29
CA PRO A 110 7.11 -15.30 -6.53
C PRO A 110 5.80 -14.80 -7.14
N ASP A 111 4.95 -14.17 -6.33
CA ASP A 111 3.64 -13.68 -6.76
C ASP A 111 3.71 -12.39 -7.60
N LYS A 112 4.87 -11.74 -7.66
CA LYS A 112 5.05 -10.52 -8.47
C LYS A 112 5.57 -10.83 -9.86
N PRO A 113 5.14 -10.10 -10.91
CA PRO A 113 5.59 -10.31 -12.28
C PRO A 113 7.01 -9.73 -12.48
N TRP A 114 8.03 -10.54 -12.22
CA TRP A 114 9.43 -10.20 -12.46
C TRP A 114 9.86 -10.46 -13.89
N LYS A 115 10.78 -9.66 -14.40
CA LYS A 115 11.45 -9.93 -15.69
C LYS A 115 12.47 -11.06 -15.52
N GLU A 116 12.76 -11.81 -16.59
CA GLU A 116 13.74 -12.90 -16.55
C GLU A 116 15.12 -12.47 -16.06
N ASN A 117 15.56 -11.26 -16.43
CA ASN A 117 16.83 -10.70 -16.00
C ASN A 117 16.86 -10.24 -14.53
N GLN A 118 15.75 -10.24 -13.84
CA GLN A 118 15.60 -9.84 -12.43
C GLN A 118 15.50 -11.05 -11.49
N LEU A 119 15.22 -12.22 -12.03
CA LEU A 119 15.16 -13.47 -11.25
C LEU A 119 16.53 -13.84 -10.66
N HIS A 120 16.53 -14.47 -9.50
CA HIS A 120 17.71 -14.89 -8.74
C HIS A 120 18.65 -13.74 -8.30
N LYS A 121 18.18 -12.51 -8.34
CA LYS A 121 18.92 -11.33 -7.89
C LYS A 121 18.44 -10.85 -6.52
N ILE A 122 19.18 -9.91 -5.96
CA ILE A 122 18.85 -9.20 -4.75
C ILE A 122 18.27 -7.84 -5.12
N LEU A 123 17.06 -7.56 -4.70
CA LEU A 123 16.43 -6.26 -4.84
C LEU A 123 16.85 -5.36 -3.69
N VAL A 124 17.42 -4.20 -3.98
CA VAL A 124 17.71 -3.14 -3.01
C VAL A 124 16.46 -2.27 -2.85
N THR A 125 15.91 -2.27 -1.65
CA THR A 125 14.66 -1.58 -1.32
C THR A 125 14.67 -1.10 0.14
N THR A 126 13.54 -0.70 0.69
CA THR A 126 13.38 -0.40 2.12
C THR A 126 12.28 -1.25 2.72
N VAL A 127 12.31 -1.45 4.05
CA VAL A 127 11.25 -2.18 4.75
C VAL A 127 9.88 -1.52 4.53
N GLY A 128 9.83 -0.19 4.48
CA GLY A 128 8.60 0.54 4.19
C GLY A 128 8.02 0.24 2.80
N LYS A 129 8.86 0.14 1.77
CA LYS A 129 8.43 -0.25 0.41
C LYS A 129 7.99 -1.72 0.35
N ILE A 130 8.66 -2.60 1.10
CA ILE A 130 8.23 -4.01 1.23
C ILE A 130 6.82 -4.08 1.81
N LEU A 131 6.56 -3.38 2.92
CA LEU A 131 5.25 -3.32 3.56
C LEU A 131 4.19 -2.71 2.63
N PHE A 132 4.54 -1.65 1.89
CA PHE A 132 3.65 -1.06 0.90
C PHE A 132 3.29 -2.05 -0.22
N ASN A 133 4.28 -2.75 -0.76
CA ASN A 133 4.06 -3.72 -1.84
C ASN A 133 3.33 -5.00 -1.40
N SER A 134 3.33 -5.32 -0.10
CA SER A 134 2.61 -6.49 0.41
C SER A 134 1.08 -6.37 0.30
N ILE A 135 0.55 -5.14 0.24
CA ILE A 135 -0.89 -4.86 0.08
C ILE A 135 -1.30 -4.62 -1.37
N ILE A 136 -0.34 -4.45 -2.27
CA ILE A 136 -0.59 -4.23 -3.70
C ILE A 136 -0.93 -5.59 -4.36
N PRO A 137 -1.99 -5.67 -5.19
CA PRO A 137 -2.34 -6.90 -5.90
C PRO A 137 -1.16 -7.52 -6.66
N SER A 138 -1.15 -8.85 -6.75
CA SER A 138 -0.05 -9.60 -7.36
C SER A 138 0.14 -9.33 -8.85
N GLU A 139 -0.93 -8.93 -9.56
CA GLU A 139 -0.89 -8.60 -10.98
C GLU A 139 -0.11 -7.31 -11.27
N ILE A 140 0.09 -6.47 -10.25
CA ILE A 140 0.84 -5.21 -10.37
C ILE A 140 2.31 -5.48 -10.06
N PRO A 141 3.25 -5.01 -10.91
CA PRO A 141 4.68 -5.10 -10.64
C PRO A 141 5.06 -4.49 -9.29
N TYR A 142 6.20 -4.93 -8.76
CA TYR A 142 6.76 -4.31 -7.55
C TYR A 142 7.00 -2.82 -7.78
N LEU A 143 6.53 -1.98 -6.86
CA LEU A 143 6.61 -0.52 -6.96
C LEU A 143 7.82 0.00 -6.16
N GLN A 144 8.95 0.17 -6.84
CA GLN A 144 10.18 0.74 -6.27
C GLN A 144 10.29 2.24 -6.54
N GLU A 145 10.08 2.65 -7.79
CA GLU A 145 9.96 4.05 -8.21
C GLU A 145 8.69 4.22 -9.03
N THR A 146 7.81 5.12 -8.63
CA THR A 146 6.61 5.44 -9.39
C THR A 146 6.69 6.85 -9.93
N THR A 147 6.75 6.96 -11.24
CA THR A 147 6.54 8.22 -11.96
C THR A 147 5.38 8.06 -12.92
N ASN A 148 4.82 9.17 -13.41
CA ASN A 148 3.75 9.11 -14.40
C ASN A 148 4.16 8.44 -15.72
N GLU A 149 5.46 8.30 -15.95
CA GLU A 149 6.03 7.75 -17.20
C GLU A 149 6.34 6.25 -17.09
N ASN A 150 6.54 5.71 -15.88
CA ASN A 150 7.02 4.34 -15.68
C ASN A 150 6.14 3.48 -14.74
N LEU A 151 4.83 3.66 -14.79
CA LEU A 151 3.89 2.82 -14.03
C LEU A 151 4.00 1.32 -14.35
N THR A 152 4.46 0.99 -15.56
CA THR A 152 4.65 -0.40 -16.01
C THR A 152 6.06 -0.94 -15.80
N ASP A 153 7.04 -0.07 -15.53
CA ASP A 153 8.44 -0.42 -15.25
C ASP A 153 8.92 0.31 -14.00
N SER A 154 8.26 0.02 -12.90
CA SER A 154 8.45 0.68 -11.62
C SER A 154 9.64 0.18 -10.83
N THR A 155 10.33 -0.86 -11.31
CA THR A 155 11.55 -1.40 -10.69
C THR A 155 12.68 -1.47 -11.72
N PRO A 156 13.40 -0.34 -11.94
CA PRO A 156 14.56 -0.29 -12.83
C PRO A 156 15.67 -1.25 -12.43
N ASP A 157 16.43 -1.74 -13.40
CA ASP A 157 17.52 -2.72 -13.20
C ASP A 157 18.63 -2.22 -12.25
N LYS A 158 18.77 -0.91 -12.04
CA LYS A 158 19.72 -0.31 -11.09
C LYS A 158 19.53 -0.71 -9.63
N TYR A 159 18.35 -1.23 -9.28
CA TYR A 159 18.04 -1.70 -7.93
C TYR A 159 18.32 -3.19 -7.69
N PHE A 160 18.88 -3.88 -8.67
CA PHE A 160 19.19 -5.30 -8.55
C PHE A 160 20.70 -5.52 -8.47
N LEU A 161 21.12 -6.29 -7.46
CA LEU A 161 22.49 -6.76 -7.29
C LEU A 161 22.58 -8.25 -7.62
N GLU A 162 23.68 -8.64 -8.24
CA GLU A 162 24.01 -10.06 -8.40
C GLU A 162 24.36 -10.65 -7.01
N PRO A 163 24.03 -11.92 -6.75
CA PRO A 163 24.42 -12.58 -5.51
C PRO A 163 25.94 -12.53 -5.31
N GLY A 164 26.40 -11.89 -4.21
CA GLY A 164 27.82 -11.75 -3.88
C GLY A 164 28.47 -10.43 -4.35
N GLN A 165 27.68 -9.47 -4.80
CA GLN A 165 28.11 -8.08 -4.96
C GLN A 165 27.75 -7.31 -3.68
N ASP A 166 28.77 -6.63 -3.11
CA ASP A 166 28.63 -5.72 -1.96
C ASP A 166 28.19 -4.31 -2.41
#